data_11141d96e9ae15b88be0ee9ad82665d5
#
_entry.id   11141d96e9ae15b88be0ee9ad82665d5
#
_cell.length_a   1.000
_cell.length_b   1.000
_cell.length_c   1.000
_cell.angle_alpha   90.00
_cell.angle_beta   90.00
_cell.angle_gamma   90.00
#
_symmetry.space_group_name_H-M   'P 1'
#
loop_
_entity.id
_entity.type
_entity.pdbx_description
1 polymer ?
#
loop_
_entity_poly.entity_id
_entity_poly.type
_entity_poly.pdbx_seq_one_letter_code
_entity_poly.pdbx_strand_id
1 'polypeptide(L)'
;MEFRILGSLEVLENGHQVPLGGSKQRALLASLLLHANEVVSRDRLIDELWGASPPDTALTALQVHVSHLRKALGRDLIVTQPPGYLVRVSDGELDIHRFEQLVAAARGEAPAQAARLLREGLALWRGAPLVELDDSFARAERARLEEQRLAALEQRVEAELALGRHAELVPELEGLVREQPLRERLRGQLMLALYRCGRQADALEVYRSGRRLLDEELGLKPDDELQRLEKAILNHDPSLASPVVAGAERPSIAERRRASSHTEAQVPPDSVAVIDLQRSRVVRHVRVGRRPVAVAIGHGSVWVANADDGTVSRIHLDRGEVITTIGIGAPAIDLAVATDAVWVANGSDGTVSRIDPSADAVVETIDLRGSSELVWNPTYAVDADDDSVWIAAGPHHVLRIDPTTNEPSAIIDVGHVPVGVALGQEALWVVTTAERALRIELHTNTATTEVPIGDPVALTAGKQAVWVSDSRGQVWGINPDTVTVRQTTPVGRGLVGLCATDGVVFAANNADGTVVQIGRASCRERV
;
A
#
# COMPACT_ATOMS: atom_id res chain seq x y z
N MET A 1 21.08 11.16 23.89
CA MET A 1 20.41 9.84 23.90
C MET A 1 19.13 9.99 23.10
N GLU A 2 18.67 8.96 22.37
CA GLU A 2 17.43 9.06 21.60
C GLU A 2 16.45 7.99 22.11
N PHE A 3 15.22 8.43 22.42
CA PHE A 3 14.14 7.57 22.92
C PHE A 3 13.05 7.46 21.85
N ARG A 4 12.64 6.24 21.57
CA ARG A 4 11.67 5.94 20.53
C ARG A 4 10.53 5.09 21.08
N ILE A 5 9.31 5.63 21.05
CA ILE A 5 8.08 4.97 21.50
C ILE A 5 7.00 4.88 20.41
N LEU A 6 7.19 5.55 19.27
CA LEU A 6 6.31 5.48 18.11
C LEU A 6 6.58 4.21 17.29
N GLY A 7 6.45 3.07 17.91
CA GLY A 7 6.75 1.71 17.48
C GLY A 7 7.15 0.89 18.69
N SER A 8 8.00 -0.13 18.52
CA SER A 8 8.65 -0.81 19.65
C SER A 8 9.50 0.16 20.44
N LEU A 9 9.50 0.03 21.78
CA LEU A 9 10.33 0.85 22.65
C LEU A 9 11.81 0.59 22.39
N GLU A 10 12.52 1.61 21.98
CA GLU A 10 13.96 1.59 21.73
C GLU A 10 14.64 2.78 22.40
N VAL A 11 15.85 2.55 22.87
CA VAL A 11 16.75 3.62 23.32
C VAL A 11 18.05 3.48 22.55
N LEU A 12 18.50 4.57 21.95
CA LEU A 12 19.73 4.62 21.19
C LEU A 12 20.74 5.57 21.86
N GLU A 13 21.96 5.11 22.03
CA GLU A 13 23.09 5.92 22.43
C GLU A 13 24.14 5.90 21.32
N ASN A 14 24.46 7.06 20.76
CA ASN A 14 25.36 7.18 19.60
C ASN A 14 25.00 6.27 18.42
N GLY A 15 23.69 6.05 18.18
CA GLY A 15 23.17 5.20 17.10
C GLY A 15 23.14 3.69 17.41
N HIS A 16 23.58 3.27 18.60
CA HIS A 16 23.55 1.87 19.02
C HIS A 16 22.42 1.62 20.01
N GLN A 17 21.73 0.49 19.86
CA GLN A 17 20.62 0.14 20.73
C GLN A 17 21.11 -0.26 22.12
N VAL A 18 20.52 0.35 23.15
CA VAL A 18 20.80 0.04 24.56
C VAL A 18 19.83 -1.06 25.04
N PRO A 19 20.34 -2.19 25.58
CA PRO A 19 19.48 -3.25 26.11
C PRO A 19 18.73 -2.80 27.36
N LEU A 20 17.39 -2.88 27.35
CA LEU A 20 16.51 -2.36 28.41
C LEU A 20 16.09 -3.40 29.46
N GLY A 21 16.49 -4.67 29.28
CA GLY A 21 16.09 -5.75 30.20
C GLY A 21 14.70 -6.31 29.96
N GLY A 22 14.05 -6.84 31.00
CA GLY A 22 12.77 -7.54 30.89
C GLY A 22 11.54 -6.63 30.73
N SER A 23 10.36 -7.25 30.50
CA SER A 23 9.10 -6.55 30.19
C SER A 23 8.72 -5.46 31.20
N LYS A 24 8.87 -5.71 32.53
CA LYS A 24 8.52 -4.72 33.54
C LYS A 24 9.49 -3.52 33.59
N GLN A 25 10.77 -3.71 33.21
CA GLN A 25 11.72 -2.60 33.06
C GLN A 25 11.36 -1.74 31.83
N ARG A 26 10.97 -2.38 30.73
CA ARG A 26 10.50 -1.70 29.52
C ARG A 26 9.20 -0.94 29.78
N ALA A 27 8.23 -1.56 30.46
CA ALA A 27 6.97 -0.93 30.85
C ALA A 27 7.20 0.29 31.77
N LEU A 28 8.09 0.18 32.76
CA LEU A 28 8.47 1.30 33.63
C LEU A 28 9.07 2.46 32.83
N LEU A 29 10.01 2.16 31.93
CA LEU A 29 10.63 3.20 31.11
C LEU A 29 9.60 3.85 30.17
N ALA A 30 8.72 3.06 29.55
CA ALA A 30 7.65 3.58 28.70
C ALA A 30 6.71 4.53 29.47
N SER A 31 6.27 4.13 30.65
CA SER A 31 5.45 4.98 31.53
C SER A 31 6.15 6.31 31.86
N LEU A 32 7.42 6.26 32.22
CA LEU A 32 8.20 7.48 32.52
C LEU A 32 8.40 8.36 31.28
N LEU A 33 8.63 7.77 30.09
CA LEU A 33 8.81 8.51 28.84
C LEU A 33 7.50 9.16 28.35
N LEU A 34 6.36 8.50 28.54
CA LEU A 34 5.05 9.09 28.26
C LEU A 34 4.73 10.32 29.13
N HIS A 35 5.41 10.44 30.27
CA HIS A 35 5.35 11.57 31.19
C HIS A 35 6.73 12.22 31.37
N ALA A 36 7.48 12.30 30.26
CA ALA A 36 8.84 12.84 30.29
C ALA A 36 8.88 14.24 30.90
N ASN A 37 9.86 14.46 31.77
CA ASN A 37 10.05 15.71 32.53
C ASN A 37 8.96 16.01 33.58
N GLU A 38 8.06 15.05 33.85
CA GLU A 38 7.06 15.15 34.93
C GLU A 38 7.32 14.09 36.00
N VAL A 39 6.91 14.39 37.23
CA VAL A 39 7.04 13.42 38.35
C VAL A 39 5.88 12.44 38.29
N VAL A 40 6.18 11.17 38.04
CA VAL A 40 5.21 10.08 38.15
C VAL A 40 5.29 9.48 39.55
N SER A 41 4.18 9.42 40.28
CA SER A 41 4.14 8.89 41.65
C SER A 41 4.42 7.40 41.68
N ARG A 42 4.96 6.91 42.80
CA ARG A 42 5.24 5.47 42.99
C ARG A 42 3.97 4.62 42.90
N ASP A 43 2.86 5.13 43.46
CA ASP A 43 1.59 4.42 43.46
C ASP A 43 1.08 4.24 42.05
N ARG A 44 1.12 5.32 41.23
CA ARG A 44 0.76 5.24 39.83
C ARG A 44 1.64 4.26 39.03
N LEU A 45 2.95 4.28 39.25
CA LEU A 45 3.87 3.34 38.59
C LEU A 45 3.58 1.88 38.98
N ILE A 46 3.21 1.64 40.27
CA ILE A 46 2.82 0.32 40.74
C ILE A 46 1.50 -0.12 40.04
N ASP A 47 0.51 0.75 40.01
CA ASP A 47 -0.78 0.47 39.35
C ASP A 47 -0.60 0.19 37.86
N GLU A 48 0.22 0.95 37.15
CA GLU A 48 0.49 0.77 35.71
C GLU A 48 1.26 -0.54 35.44
N LEU A 49 2.20 -0.92 36.29
CA LEU A 49 3.03 -2.11 36.14
C LEU A 49 2.33 -3.41 36.51
N TRP A 50 1.52 -3.41 37.55
CA TRP A 50 0.92 -4.64 38.13
C TRP A 50 -0.62 -4.63 38.13
N GLY A 51 -1.25 -3.50 37.84
CA GLY A 51 -2.71 -3.39 37.81
C GLY A 51 -3.35 -3.70 39.15
N ALA A 52 -4.47 -4.41 39.13
CA ALA A 52 -5.26 -4.73 40.33
C ALA A 52 -4.61 -5.75 41.30
N SER A 53 -3.47 -6.34 40.94
CA SER A 53 -2.84 -7.41 41.73
C SER A 53 -1.34 -7.16 41.92
N PRO A 54 -0.93 -6.04 42.58
CA PRO A 54 0.48 -5.80 42.89
C PRO A 54 1.00 -6.83 43.92
N PRO A 55 2.24 -7.30 43.81
CA PRO A 55 2.85 -8.14 44.82
C PRO A 55 3.12 -7.34 46.10
N ASP A 56 3.16 -7.98 47.24
CA ASP A 56 3.46 -7.34 48.53
C ASP A 56 4.81 -6.57 48.51
N THR A 57 5.73 -7.00 47.64
CA THR A 57 7.05 -6.39 47.44
C THR A 57 7.08 -5.38 46.27
N ALA A 58 5.95 -4.91 45.77
CA ALA A 58 5.87 -4.04 44.58
C ALA A 58 6.75 -2.81 44.66
N LEU A 59 6.78 -2.14 45.81
CA LEU A 59 7.65 -0.97 46.04
C LEU A 59 9.13 -1.32 45.92
N THR A 60 9.57 -2.43 46.52
CA THR A 60 10.96 -2.90 46.44
C THR A 60 11.30 -3.31 44.99
N ALA A 61 10.40 -4.02 44.32
CA ALA A 61 10.56 -4.40 42.92
C ALA A 61 10.69 -3.17 42.02
N LEU A 62 9.85 -2.15 42.20
CA LEU A 62 9.94 -0.87 41.49
C LEU A 62 11.33 -0.22 41.68
N GLN A 63 11.83 -0.17 42.91
CA GLN A 63 13.17 0.39 43.19
C GLN A 63 14.29 -0.40 42.50
N VAL A 64 14.18 -1.74 42.44
CA VAL A 64 15.10 -2.60 41.70
C VAL A 64 15.05 -2.31 40.22
N HIS A 65 13.87 -2.18 39.62
CA HIS A 65 13.71 -1.83 38.20
C HIS A 65 14.31 -0.46 37.88
N VAL A 66 14.06 0.55 38.71
CA VAL A 66 14.70 1.88 38.59
C VAL A 66 16.21 1.78 38.65
N SER A 67 16.75 0.97 39.60
CA SER A 67 18.20 0.77 39.73
C SER A 67 18.80 0.13 38.47
N HIS A 68 18.13 -0.86 37.88
CA HIS A 68 18.57 -1.50 36.65
C HIS A 68 18.55 -0.54 35.47
N LEU A 69 17.47 0.26 35.29
CA LEU A 69 17.40 1.27 34.25
C LEU A 69 18.48 2.34 34.39
N ARG A 70 18.77 2.80 35.64
CA ARG A 70 19.87 3.74 35.89
C ARG A 70 21.25 3.15 35.56
N LYS A 71 21.42 1.85 35.74
CA LYS A 71 22.68 1.17 35.35
C LYS A 71 22.82 1.08 33.83
N ALA A 72 21.71 0.86 33.10
CA ALA A 72 21.70 0.73 31.65
C ALA A 72 21.80 2.09 30.95
N LEU A 73 21.08 3.11 31.43
CA LEU A 73 20.86 4.39 30.77
C LEU A 73 21.63 5.58 31.36
N GLY A 74 22.33 5.36 32.46
CA GLY A 74 22.99 6.43 33.23
C GLY A 74 22.20 6.86 34.48
N ARG A 75 22.95 7.24 35.52
CA ARG A 75 22.39 7.52 36.86
C ARG A 75 21.54 8.80 36.90
N ASP A 76 21.85 9.74 36.04
CA ASP A 76 21.26 11.10 36.06
C ASP A 76 19.96 11.21 35.22
N LEU A 77 19.68 10.21 34.41
CA LEU A 77 18.50 10.20 33.52
C LEU A 77 17.20 10.07 34.34
N ILE A 78 17.15 9.10 35.26
CA ILE A 78 15.97 8.87 36.11
C ILE A 78 16.23 9.45 37.48
N VAL A 79 15.55 10.52 37.81
CA VAL A 79 15.70 11.25 39.08
C VAL A 79 14.65 10.78 40.07
N THR A 80 15.05 10.57 41.32
CA THR A 80 14.11 10.37 42.45
C THR A 80 13.64 11.74 42.94
N GLN A 81 12.36 12.01 42.80
CA GLN A 81 11.73 13.23 43.26
C GLN A 81 10.38 12.90 43.92
N PRO A 82 10.22 13.15 45.24
CA PRO A 82 8.95 12.84 45.90
C PRO A 82 7.75 13.47 45.17
N PRO A 83 6.61 12.72 44.95
CA PRO A 83 6.35 11.39 45.53
C PRO A 83 6.82 10.20 44.64
N GLY A 84 7.66 10.38 43.64
CA GLY A 84 7.99 9.32 42.68
C GLY A 84 9.32 9.45 41.96
N TYR A 85 9.24 9.29 40.64
CA TYR A 85 10.39 9.35 39.73
C TYR A 85 10.08 10.23 38.54
N LEU A 86 11.10 10.82 37.95
CA LEU A 86 11.06 11.64 36.78
C LEU A 86 12.18 11.20 35.85
N VAL A 87 11.86 11.03 34.54
CA VAL A 87 12.87 10.86 33.49
C VAL A 87 13.17 12.22 32.87
N ARG A 88 14.44 12.58 32.76
CA ARG A 88 14.89 13.81 32.09
C ARG A 88 15.13 13.53 30.62
N VAL A 89 14.42 14.23 29.77
CA VAL A 89 14.56 14.14 28.32
C VAL A 89 14.75 15.55 27.77
N SER A 90 15.79 15.74 26.96
CA SER A 90 16.06 17.01 26.30
C SER A 90 15.18 17.17 25.05
N ASP A 91 15.06 18.41 24.57
CA ASP A 91 14.34 18.68 23.33
C ASP A 91 14.93 17.89 22.17
N GLY A 92 14.04 17.20 21.41
CA GLY A 92 14.42 16.40 20.25
C GLY A 92 14.94 14.99 20.55
N GLU A 93 15.12 14.60 21.82
CA GLU A 93 15.57 13.25 22.20
C GLU A 93 14.42 12.21 22.19
N LEU A 94 13.15 12.62 22.28
CA LEU A 94 11.99 11.72 22.32
C LEU A 94 11.15 11.89 21.06
N ASP A 95 10.90 10.81 20.34
CA ASP A 95 10.22 10.80 19.04
C ASP A 95 8.79 11.35 19.12
N ILE A 96 8.01 11.05 20.16
CA ILE A 96 6.66 11.60 20.34
C ILE A 96 6.68 13.13 20.48
N HIS A 97 7.62 13.70 21.24
CA HIS A 97 7.73 15.15 21.36
C HIS A 97 8.07 15.80 20.02
N ARG A 98 8.99 15.20 19.25
CA ARG A 98 9.30 15.67 17.89
C ARG A 98 8.07 15.59 16.97
N PHE A 99 7.30 14.52 17.04
CA PHE A 99 6.06 14.38 16.31
C PHE A 99 5.06 15.48 16.67
N GLU A 100 4.82 15.69 17.96
CA GLU A 100 3.89 16.73 18.44
C GLU A 100 4.34 18.14 18.05
N GLN A 101 5.64 18.43 18.13
CA GLN A 101 6.22 19.71 17.69
C GLN A 101 6.01 19.93 16.17
N LEU A 102 6.24 18.90 15.33
CA LEU A 102 6.04 18.99 13.89
C LEU A 102 4.57 19.16 13.53
N VAL A 103 3.67 18.44 14.20
CA VAL A 103 2.21 18.61 14.02
C VAL A 103 1.75 20.00 14.46
N ALA A 104 2.26 20.51 15.58
CA ALA A 104 1.94 21.86 16.04
C ALA A 104 2.50 22.93 15.09
N ALA A 105 3.71 22.78 14.60
CA ALA A 105 4.33 23.68 13.65
C ALA A 105 3.62 23.71 12.28
N ALA A 106 2.95 22.63 11.89
CA ALA A 106 2.18 22.57 10.66
C ALA A 106 0.89 23.42 10.70
N ARG A 107 0.39 23.74 11.90
CA ARG A 107 -0.86 24.49 12.06
C ARG A 107 -0.72 25.94 11.58
N GLY A 108 -1.58 26.32 10.65
CA GLY A 108 -1.58 27.68 10.08
C GLY A 108 -0.52 27.95 9.02
N GLU A 109 0.31 26.97 8.71
CA GLU A 109 1.27 27.06 7.62
C GLU A 109 0.60 26.92 6.24
N ALA A 110 1.28 27.43 5.21
CA ALA A 110 0.86 27.21 3.83
C ALA A 110 0.80 25.70 3.51
N PRO A 111 -0.14 25.23 2.66
CA PRO A 111 -0.36 23.80 2.41
C PRO A 111 0.91 23.00 2.08
N ALA A 112 1.84 23.57 1.31
CA ALA A 112 3.09 22.91 0.95
C ALA A 112 4.00 22.67 2.16
N GLN A 113 4.10 23.66 3.04
CA GLN A 113 4.89 23.58 4.27
C GLN A 113 4.23 22.66 5.29
N ALA A 114 2.91 22.79 5.48
CA ALA A 114 2.13 21.93 6.36
C ALA A 114 2.27 20.45 5.95
N ALA A 115 2.08 20.12 4.67
CA ALA A 115 2.24 18.76 4.16
C ALA A 115 3.67 18.21 4.37
N ARG A 116 4.70 19.05 4.25
CA ARG A 116 6.09 18.65 4.50
C ARG A 116 6.32 18.31 5.97
N LEU A 117 5.91 19.19 6.90
CA LEU A 117 6.08 19.00 8.33
C LEU A 117 5.32 17.78 8.83
N LEU A 118 4.08 17.59 8.36
CA LEU A 118 3.25 16.43 8.74
C LEU A 118 3.82 15.11 8.20
N ARG A 119 4.37 15.07 6.98
CA ARG A 119 5.08 13.89 6.47
C ARG A 119 6.33 13.58 7.30
N GLU A 120 7.10 14.61 7.68
CA GLU A 120 8.27 14.44 8.55
C GLU A 120 7.88 13.86 9.92
N GLY A 121 6.79 14.37 10.52
CA GLY A 121 6.26 13.84 11.77
C GLY A 121 5.76 12.40 11.66
N LEU A 122 4.99 12.10 10.62
CA LEU A 122 4.48 10.74 10.37
C LEU A 122 5.60 9.73 10.06
N ALA A 123 6.72 10.16 9.50
CA ALA A 123 7.87 9.29 9.25
C ALA A 123 8.61 8.84 10.54
N LEU A 124 8.30 9.42 11.70
CA LEU A 124 8.81 8.96 12.99
C LEU A 124 8.13 7.67 13.47
N TRP A 125 6.97 7.33 12.90
CA TRP A 125 6.22 6.13 13.25
C TRP A 125 6.83 4.91 12.55
N ARG A 126 7.22 3.91 13.34
CA ARG A 126 7.88 2.67 12.90
C ARG A 126 6.96 1.44 12.99
N GLY A 127 5.72 1.63 13.39
CA GLY A 127 4.71 0.59 13.59
C GLY A 127 3.75 0.96 14.71
N ALA A 128 3.00 -0.01 15.23
CA ALA A 128 2.12 0.19 16.38
C ALA A 128 2.93 0.59 17.61
N PRO A 129 2.58 1.69 18.32
CA PRO A 129 3.36 2.19 19.45
C PRO A 129 3.30 1.20 20.61
N LEU A 130 4.44 1.00 21.28
CA LEU A 130 4.55 0.16 22.47
C LEU A 130 3.99 -1.26 22.28
N VAL A 131 4.15 -1.84 21.08
CA VAL A 131 3.49 -3.11 20.67
C VAL A 131 3.88 -4.29 21.57
N GLU A 132 5.09 -4.29 22.14
CA GLU A 132 5.61 -5.33 23.01
C GLU A 132 5.11 -5.27 24.47
N LEU A 133 4.31 -4.26 24.83
CA LEU A 133 3.79 -4.07 26.18
C LEU A 133 2.30 -4.42 26.23
N ASP A 134 1.93 -5.44 27.01
CA ASP A 134 0.54 -5.90 27.16
C ASP A 134 -0.17 -5.31 28.40
N ASP A 135 0.50 -4.45 29.15
CA ASP A 135 -0.04 -3.81 30.34
C ASP A 135 -1.23 -2.88 29.98
N SER A 136 -2.19 -2.73 30.89
CA SER A 136 -3.42 -1.98 30.65
C SER A 136 -3.17 -0.51 30.27
N PHE A 137 -2.18 0.14 30.90
CA PHE A 137 -1.81 1.52 30.58
C PHE A 137 -1.25 1.63 29.15
N ALA A 138 -0.43 0.66 28.73
CA ALA A 138 0.17 0.66 27.40
C ALA A 138 -0.89 0.51 26.29
N ARG A 139 -1.96 -0.25 26.55
CA ARG A 139 -3.11 -0.36 25.62
C ARG A 139 -3.87 0.96 25.49
N ALA A 140 -4.11 1.64 26.62
CA ALA A 140 -4.79 2.96 26.61
C ALA A 140 -3.96 4.02 25.89
N GLU A 141 -2.65 4.07 26.17
CA GLU A 141 -1.74 5.01 25.54
C GLU A 141 -1.53 4.71 24.03
N ARG A 142 -1.50 3.44 23.66
CA ARG A 142 -1.48 3.03 22.25
C ARG A 142 -2.69 3.58 21.51
N ALA A 143 -3.89 3.43 22.04
CA ALA A 143 -5.09 3.96 21.43
C ALA A 143 -5.05 5.50 21.30
N ARG A 144 -4.53 6.20 22.32
CA ARG A 144 -4.35 7.65 22.28
C ARG A 144 -3.34 8.09 21.22
N LEU A 145 -2.21 7.40 21.14
CA LEU A 145 -1.16 7.69 20.17
C LEU A 145 -1.64 7.42 18.73
N GLU A 146 -2.31 6.29 18.49
CA GLU A 146 -2.89 5.99 17.16
C GLU A 146 -3.93 7.04 16.75
N GLU A 147 -4.73 7.55 17.67
CA GLU A 147 -5.66 8.64 17.38
C GLU A 147 -4.92 9.93 16.97
N GLN A 148 -3.81 10.27 17.65
CA GLN A 148 -2.95 11.39 17.25
C GLN A 148 -2.34 11.19 15.86
N ARG A 149 -1.91 9.96 15.54
CA ARG A 149 -1.41 9.61 14.21
C ARG A 149 -2.45 9.80 13.14
N LEU A 150 -3.66 9.27 13.36
CA LEU A 150 -4.78 9.41 12.42
C LEU A 150 -5.16 10.88 12.20
N ALA A 151 -5.20 11.68 13.27
CA ALA A 151 -5.48 13.11 13.15
C ALA A 151 -4.39 13.86 12.34
N ALA A 152 -3.13 13.48 12.49
CA ALA A 152 -2.04 14.04 11.68
C ALA A 152 -2.09 13.58 10.22
N LEU A 153 -2.50 12.34 9.95
CA LEU A 153 -2.75 11.83 8.60
C LEU A 153 -3.86 12.62 7.90
N GLU A 154 -4.98 12.87 8.57
CA GLU A 154 -6.08 13.68 8.03
C GLU A 154 -5.63 15.10 7.70
N GLN A 155 -4.85 15.74 8.57
CA GLN A 155 -4.32 17.09 8.33
C GLN A 155 -3.34 17.09 7.13
N ARG A 156 -2.49 16.06 6.99
CA ARG A 156 -1.61 15.93 5.85
C ARG A 156 -2.39 15.77 4.55
N VAL A 157 -3.39 14.88 4.53
CA VAL A 157 -4.27 14.68 3.37
C VAL A 157 -4.98 15.98 2.99
N GLU A 158 -5.49 16.72 3.96
CA GLU A 158 -6.14 18.02 3.71
C GLU A 158 -5.18 19.01 3.04
N ALA A 159 -3.95 19.12 3.55
CA ALA A 159 -2.92 19.98 2.97
C ALA A 159 -2.53 19.54 1.54
N GLU A 160 -2.44 18.24 1.29
CA GLU A 160 -2.12 17.69 -0.03
C GLU A 160 -3.29 17.84 -1.03
N LEU A 161 -4.53 17.71 -0.59
CA LEU A 161 -5.72 18.02 -1.39
C LEU A 161 -5.77 19.51 -1.78
N ALA A 162 -5.33 20.41 -0.87
CA ALA A 162 -5.21 21.83 -1.17
C ALA A 162 -4.11 22.13 -2.20
N LEU A 163 -3.10 21.26 -2.33
CA LEU A 163 -2.06 21.32 -3.36
C LEU A 163 -2.47 20.70 -4.71
N GLY A 164 -3.69 20.17 -4.81
CA GLY A 164 -4.17 19.51 -6.03
C GLY A 164 -3.67 18.07 -6.22
N ARG A 165 -3.08 17.42 -5.22
CA ARG A 165 -2.56 16.04 -5.30
C ARG A 165 -3.63 14.97 -5.10
N HIS A 166 -4.86 15.25 -5.50
CA HIS A 166 -6.00 14.38 -5.26
C HIS A 166 -5.84 12.99 -5.88
N ALA A 167 -5.26 12.89 -7.10
CA ALA A 167 -5.07 11.59 -7.76
C ALA A 167 -4.07 10.67 -7.03
N GLU A 168 -3.03 11.25 -6.44
CA GLU A 168 -2.02 10.51 -5.67
C GLU A 168 -2.57 9.99 -4.33
N LEU A 169 -3.57 10.68 -3.78
CA LEU A 169 -4.15 10.36 -2.47
C LEU A 169 -5.24 9.29 -2.51
N VAL A 170 -5.89 9.06 -3.66
CA VAL A 170 -7.02 8.12 -3.75
C VAL A 170 -6.66 6.72 -3.24
N PRO A 171 -5.56 6.06 -3.66
CA PRO A 171 -5.25 4.71 -3.19
C PRO A 171 -4.99 4.64 -1.68
N GLU A 172 -4.29 5.63 -1.13
CA GLU A 172 -4.02 5.72 0.31
C GLU A 172 -5.32 5.92 1.10
N LEU A 173 -6.17 6.83 0.65
CA LEU A 173 -7.46 7.11 1.28
C LEU A 173 -8.41 5.91 1.21
N GLU A 174 -8.42 5.16 0.13
CA GLU A 174 -9.18 3.90 0.01
C GLU A 174 -8.71 2.87 1.05
N GLY A 175 -7.40 2.77 1.29
CA GLY A 175 -6.82 1.95 2.36
C GLY A 175 -7.25 2.42 3.75
N LEU A 176 -7.07 3.71 4.04
CA LEU A 176 -7.41 4.30 5.34
C LEU A 176 -8.92 4.20 5.67
N VAL A 177 -9.80 4.39 4.69
CA VAL A 177 -11.25 4.23 4.87
C VAL A 177 -11.63 2.77 5.14
N ARG A 178 -10.89 1.81 4.57
CA ARG A 178 -11.09 0.38 4.84
C ARG A 178 -10.64 0.00 6.25
N GLU A 179 -9.51 0.55 6.71
CA GLU A 179 -8.98 0.31 8.06
C GLU A 179 -9.79 1.03 9.15
N GLN A 180 -10.33 2.22 8.81
CA GLN A 180 -11.08 3.09 9.73
C GLN A 180 -12.48 3.41 9.17
N PRO A 181 -13.36 2.40 9.05
CA PRO A 181 -14.59 2.50 8.28
C PRO A 181 -15.64 3.48 8.86
N LEU A 182 -15.58 3.77 10.15
CA LEU A 182 -16.48 4.71 10.83
C LEU A 182 -15.94 6.15 10.87
N ARG A 183 -14.74 6.40 10.31
CA ARG A 183 -14.11 7.73 10.35
C ARG A 183 -14.59 8.58 9.18
N GLU A 184 -15.60 9.41 9.44
CA GLU A 184 -16.30 10.19 8.42
C GLU A 184 -15.40 11.20 7.72
N ARG A 185 -14.42 11.80 8.42
CA ARG A 185 -13.50 12.76 7.83
C ARG A 185 -12.63 12.17 6.73
N LEU A 186 -12.05 10.97 6.95
CA LEU A 186 -11.29 10.25 5.90
C LEU A 186 -12.19 9.93 4.69
N ARG A 187 -13.43 9.57 4.96
CA ARG A 187 -14.43 9.30 3.93
C ARG A 187 -14.75 10.56 3.10
N GLY A 188 -14.92 11.70 3.75
CA GLY A 188 -15.12 13.00 3.08
C GLY A 188 -13.90 13.40 2.23
N GLN A 189 -12.69 13.19 2.73
CA GLN A 189 -11.46 13.44 1.99
C GLN A 189 -11.35 12.53 0.76
N LEU A 190 -11.71 11.24 0.86
CA LEU A 190 -11.78 10.33 -0.28
C LEU A 190 -12.82 10.76 -1.30
N MET A 191 -14.02 11.14 -0.87
CA MET A 191 -15.08 11.67 -1.76
C MET A 191 -14.60 12.89 -2.53
N LEU A 192 -13.94 13.84 -1.85
CA LEU A 192 -13.40 15.04 -2.50
C LEU A 192 -12.28 14.71 -3.48
N ALA A 193 -11.37 13.80 -3.13
CA ALA A 193 -10.30 13.34 -4.00
C ALA A 193 -10.86 12.69 -5.28
N LEU A 194 -11.80 11.76 -5.13
CA LEU A 194 -12.48 11.07 -6.24
C LEU A 194 -13.22 12.06 -7.15
N TYR A 195 -13.99 12.98 -6.57
CA TYR A 195 -14.71 14.00 -7.31
C TYR A 195 -13.77 14.87 -8.16
N ARG A 196 -12.66 15.33 -7.57
CA ARG A 196 -11.63 16.10 -8.29
C ARG A 196 -10.90 15.32 -9.38
N CYS A 197 -10.86 13.99 -9.27
CA CYS A 197 -10.40 13.09 -10.33
C CYS A 197 -11.45 12.84 -11.44
N GLY A 198 -12.64 13.46 -11.37
CA GLY A 198 -13.74 13.20 -12.30
C GLY A 198 -14.54 11.93 -12.00
N ARG A 199 -14.23 11.22 -10.90
CA ARG A 199 -14.88 9.97 -10.45
C ARG A 199 -16.07 10.26 -9.53
N GLN A 200 -17.04 11.04 -10.05
CA GLN A 200 -18.21 11.49 -9.26
C GLN A 200 -19.07 10.32 -8.77
N ALA A 201 -19.27 9.30 -9.59
CA ALA A 201 -20.07 8.14 -9.22
C ALA A 201 -19.46 7.39 -8.03
N ASP A 202 -18.13 7.22 -8.03
CA ASP A 202 -17.40 6.56 -6.96
C ASP A 202 -17.43 7.38 -5.66
N ALA A 203 -17.28 8.71 -5.78
CA ALA A 203 -17.42 9.60 -4.63
C ALA A 203 -18.78 9.44 -3.93
N LEU A 204 -19.87 9.36 -4.71
CA LEU A 204 -21.22 9.15 -4.19
C LEU A 204 -21.42 7.72 -3.64
N GLU A 205 -20.75 6.71 -4.19
CA GLU A 205 -20.81 5.35 -3.65
C GLU A 205 -20.06 5.25 -2.31
N VAL A 206 -18.94 5.95 -2.16
CA VAL A 206 -18.26 6.10 -0.84
C VAL A 206 -19.19 6.68 0.21
N TYR A 207 -20.01 7.68 -0.15
CA TYR A 207 -21.02 8.22 0.77
C TYR A 207 -22.10 7.18 1.11
N ARG A 208 -22.69 6.51 0.11
CA ARG A 208 -23.76 5.53 0.32
C ARG A 208 -23.32 4.35 1.18
N SER A 209 -22.12 3.84 0.92
CA SER A 209 -21.53 2.76 1.73
C SER A 209 -21.30 3.19 3.17
N GLY A 210 -20.81 4.41 3.39
CA GLY A 210 -20.62 4.96 4.73
C GLY A 210 -21.92 5.17 5.48
N ARG A 211 -22.93 5.70 4.80
CA ARG A 211 -24.27 5.88 5.39
C ARG A 211 -24.88 4.55 5.80
N ARG A 212 -24.80 3.52 4.98
CA ARG A 212 -25.29 2.16 5.33
C ARG A 212 -24.57 1.64 6.56
N LEU A 213 -23.25 1.74 6.60
CA LEU A 213 -22.45 1.26 7.71
C LEU A 213 -22.80 1.97 9.03
N LEU A 214 -22.93 3.29 9.01
CA LEU A 214 -23.29 4.09 10.19
C LEU A 214 -24.70 3.75 10.70
N ASP A 215 -25.66 3.51 9.79
CA ASP A 215 -27.02 3.10 10.13
C ASP A 215 -27.04 1.68 10.73
N GLU A 216 -26.35 0.74 10.10
CA GLU A 216 -26.33 -0.69 10.52
C GLU A 216 -25.57 -0.89 11.84
N GLU A 217 -24.41 -0.26 12.03
CA GLU A 217 -23.54 -0.48 13.20
C GLU A 217 -23.92 0.40 14.40
N LEU A 218 -24.39 1.63 14.16
CA LEU A 218 -24.58 2.64 15.20
C LEU A 218 -25.99 3.23 15.24
N GLY A 219 -26.85 2.96 14.23
CA GLY A 219 -28.15 3.59 14.09
C GLY A 219 -28.06 5.11 13.84
N LEU A 220 -26.91 5.60 13.32
CA LEU A 220 -26.64 7.02 13.11
C LEU A 220 -26.72 7.39 11.63
N LYS A 221 -26.96 8.69 11.39
CA LYS A 221 -26.82 9.29 10.06
C LYS A 221 -25.42 9.90 9.94
N PRO A 222 -24.88 10.03 8.71
CA PRO A 222 -23.65 10.76 8.47
C PRO A 222 -23.70 12.19 9.04
N ASP A 223 -22.54 12.71 9.43
CA ASP A 223 -22.42 14.05 9.94
C ASP A 223 -22.81 15.14 8.93
N ASP A 224 -23.01 16.37 9.40
CA ASP A 224 -23.43 17.49 8.55
C ASP A 224 -22.40 17.88 7.50
N GLU A 225 -21.11 17.60 7.73
CA GLU A 225 -20.03 17.92 6.80
C GLU A 225 -20.07 16.97 5.62
N LEU A 226 -20.18 15.66 5.88
CA LEU A 226 -20.28 14.63 4.85
C LEU A 226 -21.57 14.77 4.03
N GLN A 227 -22.71 15.09 4.67
CA GLN A 227 -23.97 15.36 3.97
C GLN A 227 -23.90 16.63 3.09
N ARG A 228 -23.21 17.68 3.55
CA ARG A 228 -22.99 18.90 2.73
C ARG A 228 -22.10 18.59 1.54
N LEU A 229 -21.06 17.78 1.72
CA LEU A 229 -20.18 17.37 0.64
C LEU A 229 -20.93 16.54 -0.42
N GLU A 230 -21.78 15.58 -0.03
CA GLU A 230 -22.64 14.84 -0.97
C GLU A 230 -23.48 15.79 -1.83
N LYS A 231 -24.19 16.74 -1.17
CA LYS A 231 -25.03 17.71 -1.89
C LYS A 231 -24.22 18.61 -2.82
N ALA A 232 -23.03 19.03 -2.41
CA ALA A 232 -22.15 19.84 -3.23
C ALA A 232 -21.64 19.05 -4.46
N ILE A 233 -21.32 17.78 -4.31
CA ILE A 233 -20.94 16.88 -5.42
C ILE A 233 -22.11 16.68 -6.40
N LEU A 234 -23.32 16.45 -5.89
CA LEU A 234 -24.53 16.29 -6.73
C LEU A 234 -24.85 17.55 -7.53
N ASN A 235 -24.62 18.72 -6.94
CA ASN A 235 -24.92 20.01 -7.58
C ASN A 235 -23.75 20.57 -8.41
N HIS A 236 -22.64 19.83 -8.53
CA HIS A 236 -21.42 20.31 -9.20
C HIS A 236 -20.94 21.67 -8.66
N ASP A 237 -20.93 21.84 -7.33
CA ASP A 237 -20.60 23.11 -6.69
C ASP A 237 -19.17 23.53 -7.08
N PRO A 238 -19.00 24.75 -7.66
CA PRO A 238 -17.69 25.24 -8.06
C PRO A 238 -16.67 25.35 -6.92
N SER A 239 -17.11 25.43 -5.65
CA SER A 239 -16.22 25.48 -4.50
C SER A 239 -15.43 24.20 -4.28
N LEU A 240 -15.89 23.06 -4.83
CA LEU A 240 -15.18 21.78 -4.79
C LEU A 240 -14.05 21.68 -5.84
N ALA A 241 -14.00 22.61 -6.80
CA ALA A 241 -12.94 22.62 -7.80
C ALA A 241 -11.57 22.68 -7.15
N SER A 242 -10.59 22.03 -7.77
CA SER A 242 -9.19 22.10 -7.29
C SER A 242 -8.75 23.56 -7.23
N PRO A 243 -8.15 24.02 -6.11
CA PRO A 243 -7.62 25.38 -6.07
C PRO A 243 -6.59 25.51 -7.20
N VAL A 244 -6.85 26.43 -8.12
CA VAL A 244 -5.85 26.82 -9.12
C VAL A 244 -4.71 27.41 -8.33
N VAL A 245 -3.57 26.74 -8.29
CA VAL A 245 -2.35 27.29 -7.71
C VAL A 245 -2.02 28.56 -8.49
N ALA A 246 -2.43 29.68 -7.93
CA ALA A 246 -2.06 31.00 -8.45
C ALA A 246 -0.56 31.17 -8.21
N GLY A 247 0.25 30.89 -9.21
CA GLY A 247 1.71 31.00 -9.11
C GLY A 247 2.50 30.26 -10.17
N ALA A 248 1.85 29.46 -11.02
CA ALA A 248 2.48 29.06 -12.27
C ALA A 248 2.04 30.02 -13.37
N GLU A 249 2.81 31.09 -13.60
CA GLU A 249 2.71 31.86 -14.83
C GLU A 249 2.78 30.87 -15.98
N ARG A 250 1.70 30.77 -16.76
CA ARG A 250 1.72 30.01 -18.02
C ARG A 250 2.75 30.71 -18.92
N PRO A 251 3.88 30.08 -19.22
CA PRO A 251 4.83 30.69 -20.15
C PRO A 251 4.11 30.96 -21.48
N SER A 252 4.36 32.14 -22.04
CA SER A 252 3.76 32.56 -23.30
C SER A 252 4.16 31.58 -24.42
N ILE A 253 3.33 31.49 -25.46
CA ILE A 253 3.55 30.60 -26.63
C ILE A 253 4.94 30.84 -27.28
N ALA A 254 5.55 32.01 -27.08
CA ALA A 254 6.87 32.38 -27.60
C ALA A 254 8.01 31.77 -26.74
N GLU A 255 7.83 31.61 -25.42
CA GLU A 255 8.84 31.03 -24.52
C GLU A 255 8.83 29.49 -24.58
N ARG A 256 7.67 28.86 -24.90
CA ARG A 256 7.57 27.41 -25.15
C ARG A 256 8.37 26.93 -26.37
N ARG A 257 8.75 27.83 -27.30
CA ARG A 257 9.55 27.49 -28.49
C ARG A 257 11.07 27.49 -28.26
N ARG A 258 11.57 27.96 -27.11
CA ARG A 258 13.01 28.01 -26.80
C ARG A 258 13.51 27.05 -25.72
N ALA A 259 12.61 26.45 -24.97
CA ALA A 259 12.96 25.44 -23.97
C ALA A 259 12.31 24.12 -24.37
N SER A 260 13.05 23.31 -25.04
CA SER A 260 12.97 21.84 -25.10
C SER A 260 13.09 21.29 -26.51
N SER A 261 14.17 20.66 -26.74
CA SER A 261 14.37 19.60 -27.71
C SER A 261 14.04 18.20 -27.12
N HIS A 262 13.29 18.12 -26.03
CA HIS A 262 12.71 16.87 -25.51
C HIS A 262 11.21 17.05 -25.36
N THR A 263 10.47 16.60 -26.38
CA THR A 263 9.01 16.46 -26.32
C THR A 263 8.74 15.23 -25.46
N GLU A 264 8.45 15.42 -24.17
CA GLU A 264 7.81 14.39 -23.34
C GLU A 264 6.46 14.06 -23.99
N ALA A 265 6.34 12.88 -24.56
CA ALA A 265 5.08 12.40 -25.13
C ALA A 265 4.16 12.04 -23.97
N GLN A 266 3.27 12.95 -23.58
CA GLN A 266 2.22 12.64 -22.62
C GLN A 266 1.30 11.56 -23.19
N VAL A 267 1.26 10.39 -22.55
CA VAL A 267 0.30 9.34 -22.85
C VAL A 267 -1.08 9.80 -22.36
N PRO A 268 -2.10 9.88 -23.23
CA PRO A 268 -3.45 10.26 -22.79
C PRO A 268 -4.00 9.26 -21.75
N PRO A 269 -4.89 9.69 -20.85
CA PRO A 269 -5.62 8.76 -19.99
C PRO A 269 -6.39 7.74 -20.84
N ASP A 270 -6.68 6.58 -20.27
CA ASP A 270 -7.40 5.50 -20.93
C ASP A 270 -6.73 5.02 -22.22
N SER A 271 -5.41 4.90 -22.19
CA SER A 271 -4.58 4.53 -23.33
C SER A 271 -3.47 3.55 -22.96
N VAL A 272 -3.08 2.72 -23.92
CA VAL A 272 -1.87 1.90 -23.86
C VAL A 272 -0.79 2.57 -24.72
N ALA A 273 0.40 2.76 -24.14
CA ALA A 273 1.54 3.32 -24.84
C ALA A 273 2.41 2.21 -25.46
N VAL A 274 2.85 2.42 -26.69
CA VAL A 274 3.87 1.59 -27.35
C VAL A 274 5.20 2.31 -27.28
N ILE A 275 6.18 1.69 -26.65
CA ILE A 275 7.52 2.24 -26.43
C ILE A 275 8.50 1.56 -27.39
N ASP A 276 9.22 2.36 -28.19
CA ASP A 276 10.39 1.91 -28.95
C ASP A 276 11.60 1.84 -28.03
N LEU A 277 12.03 0.64 -27.71
CA LEU A 277 13.13 0.39 -26.78
C LEU A 277 14.49 0.84 -27.32
N GLN A 278 14.68 0.86 -28.64
CA GLN A 278 15.93 1.34 -29.25
C GLN A 278 16.07 2.86 -29.19
N ARG A 279 14.94 3.55 -29.26
CA ARG A 279 14.86 5.01 -29.25
C ARG A 279 14.48 5.59 -27.90
N SER A 280 14.17 4.72 -26.91
CA SER A 280 13.74 5.07 -25.56
C SER A 280 12.62 6.12 -25.57
N ARG A 281 11.58 5.93 -26.41
CA ARG A 281 10.48 6.89 -26.54
C ARG A 281 9.15 6.21 -26.85
N VAL A 282 8.07 6.85 -26.43
CA VAL A 282 6.71 6.48 -26.84
C VAL A 282 6.55 6.78 -28.35
N VAL A 283 6.24 5.76 -29.13
CA VAL A 283 6.02 5.89 -30.59
C VAL A 283 4.56 5.95 -30.98
N ARG A 284 3.71 5.43 -30.11
CA ARG A 284 2.25 5.39 -30.33
C ARG A 284 1.53 5.26 -28.99
N HIS A 285 0.31 5.75 -28.94
CA HIS A 285 -0.66 5.39 -27.91
C HIS A 285 -1.96 4.92 -28.59
N VAL A 286 -2.63 3.95 -27.93
CA VAL A 286 -3.88 3.35 -28.40
C VAL A 286 -4.92 3.59 -27.32
N ARG A 287 -6.00 4.28 -27.67
CA ARG A 287 -7.09 4.52 -26.75
C ARG A 287 -7.87 3.23 -26.52
N VAL A 288 -8.16 2.91 -25.25
CA VAL A 288 -8.88 1.71 -24.83
C VAL A 288 -10.06 2.09 -23.92
N GLY A 289 -10.62 1.16 -23.18
CA GLY A 289 -11.62 1.47 -22.15
C GLY A 289 -11.03 2.21 -20.95
N ARG A 290 -11.91 2.63 -20.03
CA ARG A 290 -11.52 3.43 -18.86
C ARG A 290 -10.73 2.63 -17.85
N ARG A 291 -9.71 3.25 -17.31
CA ARG A 291 -8.79 2.71 -16.31
C ARG A 291 -8.20 1.34 -16.72
N PRO A 292 -7.33 1.31 -17.74
CA PRO A 292 -6.60 0.09 -18.08
C PRO A 292 -5.66 -0.27 -16.93
N VAL A 293 -5.76 -1.53 -16.43
CA VAL A 293 -5.05 -2.01 -15.24
C VAL A 293 -4.06 -3.13 -15.52
N ALA A 294 -4.30 -3.90 -16.58
CA ALA A 294 -3.43 -5.00 -16.96
C ALA A 294 -3.35 -5.13 -18.48
N VAL A 295 -2.22 -5.65 -18.95
CA VAL A 295 -1.94 -5.89 -20.36
C VAL A 295 -1.20 -7.21 -20.53
N ALA A 296 -1.64 -8.02 -21.51
CA ALA A 296 -0.90 -9.22 -21.92
C ALA A 296 -0.92 -9.35 -23.46
N ILE A 297 0.02 -10.14 -23.98
CA ILE A 297 0.21 -10.35 -25.42
C ILE A 297 0.01 -11.83 -25.76
N GLY A 298 -0.82 -12.11 -26.73
CA GLY A 298 -1.03 -13.43 -27.27
C GLY A 298 -2.04 -13.41 -28.42
N HIS A 299 -2.12 -14.50 -29.16
CA HIS A 299 -3.01 -14.64 -30.34
C HIS A 299 -2.87 -13.51 -31.36
N GLY A 300 -1.63 -12.99 -31.57
CA GLY A 300 -1.37 -11.88 -32.49
C GLY A 300 -1.99 -10.56 -32.07
N SER A 301 -2.35 -10.42 -30.82
CA SER A 301 -3.05 -9.27 -30.25
C SER A 301 -2.46 -8.84 -28.91
N VAL A 302 -2.72 -7.59 -28.54
CA VAL A 302 -2.54 -7.07 -27.19
C VAL A 302 -3.92 -7.03 -26.54
N TRP A 303 -4.04 -7.60 -25.35
CA TRP A 303 -5.25 -7.66 -24.54
C TRP A 303 -5.12 -6.71 -23.36
N VAL A 304 -6.12 -5.88 -23.13
CA VAL A 304 -6.09 -4.83 -22.10
C VAL A 304 -7.33 -4.92 -21.24
N ALA A 305 -7.15 -5.15 -19.95
CA ALA A 305 -8.23 -5.14 -18.97
C ALA A 305 -8.58 -3.70 -18.58
N ASN A 306 -9.83 -3.30 -18.75
CA ASN A 306 -10.35 -1.97 -18.44
C ASN A 306 -11.28 -2.07 -17.22
N ALA A 307 -10.77 -1.69 -16.06
CA ALA A 307 -11.44 -1.97 -14.79
C ALA A 307 -12.77 -1.22 -14.63
N ASP A 308 -12.83 0.06 -14.99
CA ASP A 308 -14.05 0.87 -14.76
C ASP A 308 -15.17 0.58 -15.76
N ASP A 309 -14.84 0.08 -16.95
CA ASP A 309 -15.85 -0.29 -17.95
C ASP A 309 -16.28 -1.76 -17.82
N GLY A 310 -15.57 -2.57 -17.04
CA GLY A 310 -15.80 -4.02 -16.99
C GLY A 310 -15.64 -4.67 -18.37
N THR A 311 -14.58 -4.29 -19.08
CA THR A 311 -14.33 -4.75 -20.46
C THR A 311 -12.88 -5.16 -20.67
N VAL A 312 -12.64 -5.94 -21.72
CA VAL A 312 -11.31 -6.23 -22.25
C VAL A 312 -11.21 -5.71 -23.67
N SER A 313 -10.24 -4.84 -23.94
CA SER A 313 -9.95 -4.37 -25.30
C SER A 313 -8.92 -5.27 -25.96
N ARG A 314 -9.22 -5.75 -27.17
CA ARG A 314 -8.30 -6.48 -28.05
C ARG A 314 -7.71 -5.53 -29.08
N ILE A 315 -6.39 -5.44 -29.15
CA ILE A 315 -5.67 -4.53 -30.05
C ILE A 315 -4.82 -5.38 -31.01
N HIS A 316 -4.82 -5.03 -32.29
CA HIS A 316 -3.96 -5.68 -33.29
C HIS A 316 -2.49 -5.36 -32.98
N LEU A 317 -1.65 -6.40 -32.82
CA LEU A 317 -0.26 -6.23 -32.36
C LEU A 317 0.55 -5.26 -33.25
N ASP A 318 0.50 -5.43 -34.58
CA ASP A 318 1.31 -4.63 -35.50
C ASP A 318 0.68 -3.27 -35.84
N ARG A 319 -0.65 -3.24 -36.01
CA ARG A 319 -1.36 -2.03 -36.43
C ARG A 319 -1.62 -1.06 -35.28
N GLY A 320 -1.73 -1.59 -34.06
CA GLY A 320 -2.07 -0.80 -32.87
C GLY A 320 -3.47 -0.18 -32.97
N GLU A 321 -4.42 -0.93 -33.52
CA GLU A 321 -5.82 -0.55 -33.65
C GLU A 321 -6.66 -1.50 -32.78
N VAL A 322 -7.66 -0.96 -32.08
CA VAL A 322 -8.60 -1.77 -31.31
C VAL A 322 -9.45 -2.59 -32.31
N ILE A 323 -9.34 -3.92 -32.21
CA ILE A 323 -10.12 -4.87 -33.01
C ILE A 323 -11.55 -4.93 -32.47
N THR A 324 -11.65 -5.13 -31.15
CA THR A 324 -12.93 -5.25 -30.45
C THR A 324 -12.79 -4.92 -28.97
N THR A 325 -13.93 -4.70 -28.32
CA THR A 325 -14.02 -4.53 -26.87
C THR A 325 -15.07 -5.50 -26.34
N ILE A 326 -14.65 -6.39 -25.43
CA ILE A 326 -15.44 -7.51 -24.92
C ILE A 326 -15.92 -7.15 -23.52
N GLY A 327 -17.24 -7.16 -23.28
CA GLY A 327 -17.81 -6.97 -21.95
C GLY A 327 -17.62 -8.22 -21.09
N ILE A 328 -17.07 -8.06 -19.89
CA ILE A 328 -16.92 -9.16 -18.90
C ILE A 328 -17.91 -9.02 -17.75
N GLY A 329 -18.62 -7.89 -17.65
CA GLY A 329 -19.70 -7.68 -16.68
C GLY A 329 -19.25 -7.36 -15.25
N ALA A 330 -17.95 -7.32 -15.01
CA ALA A 330 -17.37 -7.06 -13.69
C ALA A 330 -16.04 -6.28 -13.82
N PRO A 331 -15.59 -5.54 -12.79
CA PRO A 331 -14.32 -4.82 -12.81
C PRO A 331 -13.13 -5.78 -12.95
N ALA A 332 -12.41 -5.72 -14.08
CA ALA A 332 -11.18 -6.47 -14.28
C ALA A 332 -10.05 -5.92 -13.41
N ILE A 333 -9.24 -6.81 -12.82
CA ILE A 333 -8.03 -6.41 -12.08
C ILE A 333 -6.78 -6.86 -12.80
N ASP A 334 -6.78 -8.07 -13.36
CA ASP A 334 -5.63 -8.68 -14.02
C ASP A 334 -6.08 -9.59 -15.15
N LEU A 335 -5.17 -9.89 -16.08
CA LEU A 335 -5.42 -10.83 -17.16
C LEU A 335 -4.16 -11.61 -17.57
N ALA A 336 -4.36 -12.84 -18.01
CA ALA A 336 -3.34 -13.72 -18.55
C ALA A 336 -3.79 -14.35 -19.87
N VAL A 337 -2.84 -14.68 -20.72
CA VAL A 337 -3.10 -15.31 -22.02
C VAL A 337 -2.46 -16.69 -22.06
N ALA A 338 -3.28 -17.72 -22.23
CA ALA A 338 -2.88 -19.09 -22.53
C ALA A 338 -3.11 -19.42 -24.01
N THR A 339 -2.73 -20.61 -24.48
CA THR A 339 -2.81 -20.97 -25.90
C THR A 339 -4.23 -20.96 -26.47
N ASP A 340 -5.24 -21.24 -25.67
CA ASP A 340 -6.63 -21.37 -26.13
C ASP A 340 -7.59 -20.34 -25.55
N ALA A 341 -7.15 -19.51 -24.59
CA ALA A 341 -8.02 -18.56 -23.91
C ALA A 341 -7.27 -17.33 -23.34
N VAL A 342 -8.04 -16.28 -23.08
CA VAL A 342 -7.62 -15.17 -22.23
C VAL A 342 -8.41 -15.24 -20.92
N TRP A 343 -7.69 -15.26 -19.81
CA TRP A 343 -8.25 -15.38 -18.48
C TRP A 343 -8.22 -14.03 -17.77
N VAL A 344 -9.32 -13.65 -17.13
CA VAL A 344 -9.47 -12.34 -16.50
C VAL A 344 -9.92 -12.51 -15.04
N ALA A 345 -9.15 -11.97 -14.12
CA ALA A 345 -9.54 -11.88 -12.71
C ALA A 345 -10.48 -10.69 -12.49
N ASN A 346 -11.69 -10.96 -11.99
CA ASN A 346 -12.77 -9.97 -11.86
C ASN A 346 -12.86 -9.35 -10.45
N GLY A 347 -11.74 -9.12 -9.80
CA GLY A 347 -11.63 -8.34 -8.58
C GLY A 347 -12.59 -8.73 -7.45
N SER A 348 -13.32 -7.74 -6.95
CA SER A 348 -14.25 -7.91 -5.83
C SER A 348 -15.44 -8.85 -6.11
N ASP A 349 -15.68 -9.18 -7.38
CA ASP A 349 -16.76 -10.09 -7.77
C ASP A 349 -16.45 -11.55 -7.42
N GLY A 350 -15.18 -11.87 -7.16
CA GLY A 350 -14.73 -13.23 -6.84
C GLY A 350 -14.95 -14.22 -7.98
N THR A 351 -14.95 -13.74 -9.22
CA THR A 351 -15.11 -14.56 -10.42
C THR A 351 -13.90 -14.46 -11.34
N VAL A 352 -13.79 -15.40 -12.27
CA VAL A 352 -12.78 -15.42 -13.34
C VAL A 352 -13.50 -15.60 -14.66
N SER A 353 -13.26 -14.70 -15.61
CA SER A 353 -13.83 -14.81 -16.96
C SER A 353 -12.85 -15.48 -17.93
N ARG A 354 -13.34 -16.44 -18.70
CA ARG A 354 -12.62 -17.07 -19.82
C ARG A 354 -13.12 -16.47 -21.12
N ILE A 355 -12.23 -15.88 -21.89
CA ILE A 355 -12.49 -15.32 -23.22
C ILE A 355 -11.91 -16.25 -24.27
N ASP A 356 -12.72 -16.63 -25.28
CA ASP A 356 -12.25 -17.29 -26.47
C ASP A 356 -11.70 -16.25 -27.47
N PRO A 357 -10.38 -16.26 -27.76
CA PRO A 357 -9.78 -15.30 -28.67
C PRO A 357 -10.19 -15.46 -30.13
N SER A 358 -10.81 -16.59 -30.50
CA SER A 358 -11.33 -16.82 -31.87
C SER A 358 -12.75 -16.28 -32.04
N ALA A 359 -13.54 -16.31 -30.98
CA ALA A 359 -14.91 -15.83 -30.95
C ALA A 359 -15.04 -14.37 -30.51
N ASP A 360 -13.98 -13.79 -29.92
CA ASP A 360 -14.00 -12.46 -29.28
C ASP A 360 -15.12 -12.32 -28.23
N ALA A 361 -15.34 -13.37 -27.44
CA ALA A 361 -16.44 -13.44 -26.49
C ALA A 361 -16.04 -14.16 -25.18
N VAL A 362 -16.69 -13.78 -24.09
CA VAL A 362 -16.65 -14.56 -22.84
C VAL A 362 -17.40 -15.86 -23.07
N VAL A 363 -16.74 -16.99 -22.90
CA VAL A 363 -17.32 -18.33 -23.05
C VAL A 363 -17.70 -18.96 -21.72
N GLU A 364 -17.07 -18.54 -20.62
CA GLU A 364 -17.35 -19.02 -19.27
C GLU A 364 -17.04 -17.94 -18.25
N THR A 365 -17.80 -17.92 -17.15
CA THR A 365 -17.51 -17.12 -15.95
C THR A 365 -17.56 -18.04 -14.74
N ILE A 366 -16.39 -18.29 -14.15
CA ILE A 366 -16.21 -19.21 -13.05
C ILE A 366 -16.42 -18.46 -11.75
N ASP A 367 -17.42 -18.87 -10.97
CA ASP A 367 -17.68 -18.33 -9.63
C ASP A 367 -16.85 -19.07 -8.58
N LEU A 368 -15.87 -18.40 -7.98
CA LEU A 368 -15.00 -18.97 -6.98
C LEU A 368 -15.63 -18.97 -5.56
N ARG A 369 -16.77 -18.30 -5.35
CA ARG A 369 -17.45 -18.20 -4.05
C ARG A 369 -18.16 -19.48 -3.63
N GLY A 370 -18.38 -20.41 -4.54
CA GLY A 370 -19.15 -21.66 -4.31
C GLY A 370 -18.35 -22.82 -3.73
N SER A 371 -17.03 -22.74 -3.59
CA SER A 371 -16.23 -23.76 -2.93
C SER A 371 -16.35 -23.63 -1.41
N SER A 372 -16.70 -24.71 -0.72
CA SER A 372 -17.10 -24.75 0.68
C SER A 372 -16.08 -24.24 1.72
N GLU A 373 -14.86 -23.94 1.28
CA GLU A 373 -13.77 -23.41 2.11
C GLU A 373 -13.53 -21.91 1.90
N LEU A 374 -14.21 -21.28 0.94
CA LEU A 374 -13.96 -19.91 0.50
C LEU A 374 -15.18 -19.04 0.77
N VAL A 375 -15.24 -18.42 1.95
CA VAL A 375 -16.27 -17.45 2.31
C VAL A 375 -15.82 -16.05 1.84
N TRP A 376 -16.30 -15.59 0.69
CA TRP A 376 -16.05 -14.28 0.08
C TRP A 376 -14.57 -14.00 -0.28
N ASN A 377 -14.23 -14.18 -1.55
CA ASN A 377 -12.84 -14.05 -2.02
C ASN A 377 -12.74 -13.11 -3.22
N PRO A 378 -12.23 -11.88 -3.01
CA PRO A 378 -11.76 -11.09 -4.14
C PRO A 378 -10.60 -11.81 -4.84
N THR A 379 -10.54 -11.70 -6.16
CA THR A 379 -9.39 -12.11 -6.97
C THR A 379 -8.43 -10.93 -7.11
N TYR A 380 -7.12 -11.18 -7.00
CA TYR A 380 -6.10 -10.11 -7.03
C TYR A 380 -5.19 -10.19 -8.23
N ALA A 381 -4.87 -11.41 -8.71
CA ALA A 381 -3.99 -11.62 -9.85
C ALA A 381 -4.31 -12.96 -10.52
N VAL A 382 -3.96 -13.09 -11.79
CA VAL A 382 -4.09 -14.32 -12.57
C VAL A 382 -2.84 -14.53 -13.42
N ASP A 383 -2.36 -15.76 -13.50
CA ASP A 383 -1.41 -16.20 -14.53
C ASP A 383 -1.80 -17.59 -15.03
N ALA A 384 -1.47 -17.89 -16.28
CA ALA A 384 -1.94 -19.10 -16.93
C ALA A 384 -0.92 -19.62 -17.95
N ASP A 385 -0.87 -20.95 -18.03
CA ASP A 385 -0.28 -21.69 -19.14
C ASP A 385 -1.30 -22.63 -19.78
N ASP A 386 -0.85 -23.56 -20.61
CA ASP A 386 -1.73 -24.49 -21.31
C ASP A 386 -2.32 -25.56 -20.39
N ASP A 387 -1.68 -25.84 -19.26
CA ASP A 387 -2.03 -26.91 -18.34
C ASP A 387 -2.77 -26.42 -17.08
N SER A 388 -2.69 -25.14 -16.78
CA SER A 388 -3.24 -24.60 -15.52
C SER A 388 -3.46 -23.09 -15.52
N VAL A 389 -4.47 -22.67 -14.79
CA VAL A 389 -4.73 -21.25 -14.49
C VAL A 389 -4.59 -21.05 -12.98
N TRP A 390 -3.83 -20.06 -12.60
CA TRP A 390 -3.53 -19.78 -11.21
C TRP A 390 -4.07 -18.41 -10.80
N ILE A 391 -4.84 -18.41 -9.72
CA ILE A 391 -5.55 -17.23 -9.25
C ILE A 391 -5.11 -16.91 -7.81
N ALA A 392 -4.61 -15.70 -7.61
CA ALA A 392 -4.46 -15.15 -6.27
C ALA A 392 -5.85 -14.73 -5.76
N ALA A 393 -6.33 -15.35 -4.70
CA ALA A 393 -7.64 -15.07 -4.12
C ALA A 393 -7.55 -14.88 -2.61
N GLY A 394 -8.28 -13.87 -2.08
CA GLY A 394 -8.24 -13.59 -0.64
C GLY A 394 -8.95 -14.64 0.21
N PRO A 395 -8.76 -14.65 1.53
CA PRO A 395 -7.80 -13.82 2.28
C PRO A 395 -6.37 -14.40 2.28
N HIS A 396 -6.14 -15.65 1.89
CA HIS A 396 -4.82 -16.30 1.97
C HIS A 396 -4.68 -17.52 1.05
N HIS A 397 -5.44 -17.56 -0.05
CA HIS A 397 -5.44 -18.71 -0.95
C HIS A 397 -4.91 -18.40 -2.34
N VAL A 398 -4.29 -19.40 -2.94
CA VAL A 398 -4.04 -19.47 -4.38
C VAL A 398 -4.80 -20.68 -4.92
N LEU A 399 -5.57 -20.47 -5.97
CA LEU A 399 -6.37 -21.50 -6.61
C LEU A 399 -5.71 -21.93 -7.91
N ARG A 400 -5.77 -23.22 -8.18
CA ARG A 400 -5.46 -23.81 -9.49
C ARG A 400 -6.76 -24.21 -10.17
N ILE A 401 -7.01 -23.72 -11.37
CA ILE A 401 -8.15 -24.09 -12.21
C ILE A 401 -7.62 -24.96 -13.35
N ASP A 402 -8.32 -26.04 -13.64
CA ASP A 402 -8.12 -26.86 -14.83
C ASP A 402 -8.78 -26.14 -16.03
N PRO A 403 -8.00 -25.73 -17.07
CA PRO A 403 -8.55 -25.00 -18.20
C PRO A 403 -9.48 -25.85 -19.09
N THR A 404 -9.45 -27.19 -18.95
CA THR A 404 -10.30 -28.09 -19.72
C THR A 404 -11.69 -28.21 -19.13
N THR A 405 -11.77 -28.29 -17.80
CA THR A 405 -13.05 -28.46 -17.07
C THR A 405 -13.63 -27.16 -16.56
N ASN A 406 -12.81 -26.09 -16.48
CA ASN A 406 -13.11 -24.81 -15.84
C ASN A 406 -13.43 -24.95 -14.32
N GLU A 407 -12.94 -25.99 -13.68
CA GLU A 407 -13.18 -26.26 -12.25
C GLU A 407 -11.89 -26.08 -11.43
N PRO A 408 -11.98 -25.62 -10.18
CA PRO A 408 -10.84 -25.60 -9.27
C PRO A 408 -10.29 -27.03 -9.05
N SER A 409 -9.04 -27.24 -9.35
CA SER A 409 -8.32 -28.53 -9.17
C SER A 409 -7.49 -28.56 -7.89
N ALA A 410 -7.11 -27.41 -7.34
CA ALA A 410 -6.43 -27.28 -6.05
C ALA A 410 -6.70 -25.92 -5.39
N ILE A 411 -6.70 -25.93 -4.05
CA ILE A 411 -6.73 -24.72 -3.21
C ILE A 411 -5.52 -24.80 -2.29
N ILE A 412 -4.67 -23.77 -2.33
CA ILE A 412 -3.41 -23.74 -1.59
C ILE A 412 -3.47 -22.59 -0.61
N ASP A 413 -3.34 -22.89 0.67
CA ASP A 413 -3.19 -21.88 1.71
C ASP A 413 -1.74 -21.35 1.71
N VAL A 414 -1.58 -20.06 1.48
CA VAL A 414 -0.27 -19.36 1.49
C VAL A 414 -0.08 -18.50 2.75
N GLY A 415 -1.00 -18.64 3.71
CA GLY A 415 -0.93 -18.04 5.05
C GLY A 415 -1.22 -16.55 5.13
N HIS A 416 -1.15 -15.82 4.03
CA HIS A 416 -1.32 -14.37 3.95
C HIS A 416 -1.95 -13.97 2.62
N VAL A 417 -2.49 -12.75 2.55
CA VAL A 417 -3.16 -12.25 1.32
C VAL A 417 -2.17 -12.26 0.15
N PRO A 418 -2.40 -13.08 -0.89
CA PRO A 418 -1.57 -13.06 -2.10
C PRO A 418 -1.94 -11.83 -2.94
N VAL A 419 -0.94 -11.06 -3.36
CA VAL A 419 -1.11 -9.84 -4.16
C VAL A 419 -0.63 -10.00 -5.60
N GLY A 420 0.08 -11.07 -5.91
CA GLY A 420 0.55 -11.37 -7.25
C GLY A 420 0.94 -12.84 -7.41
N VAL A 421 0.76 -13.34 -8.62
CA VAL A 421 1.19 -14.69 -9.05
C VAL A 421 1.95 -14.58 -10.36
N ALA A 422 2.95 -15.44 -10.58
CA ALA A 422 3.66 -15.56 -11.84
C ALA A 422 4.18 -16.98 -12.07
N LEU A 423 3.84 -17.55 -13.21
CA LEU A 423 4.35 -18.84 -13.67
C LEU A 423 5.73 -18.68 -14.30
N GLY A 424 6.64 -19.56 -13.94
CA GLY A 424 7.95 -19.61 -14.55
C GLY A 424 8.91 -20.53 -13.82
N GLN A 425 9.88 -21.07 -14.56
CA GLN A 425 10.91 -21.98 -14.01
C GLN A 425 10.30 -23.20 -13.31
N GLU A 426 9.31 -23.83 -13.97
CA GLU A 426 8.61 -25.04 -13.48
C GLU A 426 7.95 -24.87 -12.10
N ALA A 427 7.67 -23.64 -11.70
CA ALA A 427 7.03 -23.30 -10.43
C ALA A 427 6.05 -22.13 -10.60
N LEU A 428 5.12 -22.02 -9.66
CA LEU A 428 4.37 -20.81 -9.43
C LEU A 428 5.05 -19.98 -8.36
N TRP A 429 5.22 -18.71 -8.63
CA TRP A 429 5.70 -17.74 -7.66
C TRP A 429 4.54 -16.88 -7.17
N VAL A 430 4.48 -16.67 -5.86
CA VAL A 430 3.42 -15.91 -5.20
C VAL A 430 4.05 -14.87 -4.31
N VAL A 431 3.59 -13.63 -4.37
CA VAL A 431 3.96 -12.58 -3.42
C VAL A 431 2.78 -12.26 -2.53
N THR A 432 3.06 -12.02 -1.24
CA THR A 432 2.01 -11.83 -0.22
C THR A 432 2.23 -10.54 0.58
N THR A 433 1.18 -10.05 1.21
CA THR A 433 1.24 -8.88 2.11
C THR A 433 2.12 -9.08 3.35
N ALA A 434 2.62 -10.30 3.60
CA ALA A 434 3.57 -10.58 4.67
C ALA A 434 5.04 -10.30 4.29
N GLU A 435 5.28 -9.52 3.24
CA GLU A 435 6.63 -9.19 2.75
C GLU A 435 7.43 -10.43 2.33
N ARG A 436 6.77 -11.39 1.65
CA ARG A 436 7.38 -12.65 1.23
C ARG A 436 7.04 -13.01 -0.21
N ALA A 437 8.01 -13.62 -0.88
CA ALA A 437 7.80 -14.40 -2.12
C ALA A 437 7.89 -15.89 -1.79
N LEU A 438 6.88 -16.64 -2.23
CA LEU A 438 6.80 -18.09 -2.05
C LEU A 438 6.99 -18.79 -3.40
N ARG A 439 7.64 -19.93 -3.38
CA ARG A 439 7.73 -20.86 -4.51
C ARG A 439 6.80 -22.04 -4.26
N ILE A 440 5.88 -22.28 -5.19
CA ILE A 440 4.94 -23.41 -5.17
C ILE A 440 5.29 -24.36 -6.30
N GLU A 441 5.49 -25.63 -5.97
CA GLU A 441 5.75 -26.70 -6.94
C GLU A 441 4.47 -27.06 -7.68
N LEU A 442 4.49 -27.01 -9.02
CA LEU A 442 3.29 -27.23 -9.86
C LEU A 442 2.72 -28.65 -9.78
N HIS A 443 3.57 -29.65 -9.52
CA HIS A 443 3.15 -31.05 -9.49
C HIS A 443 2.64 -31.53 -8.12
N THR A 444 3.05 -30.87 -7.03
CA THR A 444 2.61 -31.20 -5.67
C THR A 444 1.60 -30.22 -5.11
N ASN A 445 1.47 -29.03 -5.72
CA ASN A 445 0.67 -27.93 -5.22
C ASN A 445 1.07 -27.50 -3.78
N THR A 446 2.37 -27.58 -3.45
CA THR A 446 2.87 -27.25 -2.11
C THR A 446 3.84 -26.10 -2.15
N ALA A 447 3.71 -25.16 -1.21
CA ALA A 447 4.71 -24.12 -0.97
C ALA A 447 5.97 -24.78 -0.36
N THR A 448 7.13 -24.60 -1.01
CA THR A 448 8.37 -25.28 -0.63
C THR A 448 9.38 -24.37 0.03
N THR A 449 9.42 -23.11 -0.36
CA THR A 449 10.42 -22.15 0.12
C THR A 449 9.89 -20.74 0.05
N GLU A 450 10.29 -19.91 1.01
CA GLU A 450 9.93 -18.49 1.06
C GLU A 450 11.18 -17.61 1.10
N VAL A 451 11.08 -16.44 0.46
CA VAL A 451 12.13 -15.42 0.42
C VAL A 451 11.57 -14.14 1.03
N PRO A 452 12.20 -13.57 2.07
CA PRO A 452 11.81 -12.25 2.56
C PRO A 452 12.13 -11.18 1.51
N ILE A 453 11.16 -10.35 1.22
CA ILE A 453 11.25 -9.21 0.29
C ILE A 453 10.54 -8.03 0.95
N GLY A 454 10.79 -6.81 0.46
CA GLY A 454 10.03 -5.64 0.90
C GLY A 454 8.54 -5.76 0.55
N ASP A 455 7.73 -4.80 0.93
CA ASP A 455 6.29 -4.73 0.65
C ASP A 455 6.01 -4.87 -0.87
N PRO A 456 5.63 -6.06 -1.37
CA PRO A 456 5.61 -6.34 -2.80
C PRO A 456 4.42 -5.70 -3.51
N VAL A 457 4.66 -5.17 -4.71
CA VAL A 457 3.65 -4.51 -5.55
C VAL A 457 3.37 -5.29 -6.83
N ALA A 458 4.44 -5.77 -7.51
CA ALA A 458 4.29 -6.50 -8.76
C ALA A 458 5.34 -7.62 -8.84
N LEU A 459 4.98 -8.67 -9.58
CA LEU A 459 5.76 -9.87 -9.76
C LEU A 459 5.79 -10.24 -11.25
N THR A 460 6.94 -10.70 -11.73
CA THR A 460 7.06 -11.30 -13.07
C THR A 460 8.14 -12.37 -13.08
N ALA A 461 7.91 -13.45 -13.81
CA ALA A 461 8.88 -14.52 -14.00
C ALA A 461 9.55 -14.40 -15.37
N GLY A 462 10.87 -14.24 -15.37
CA GLY A 462 11.70 -14.27 -16.55
C GLY A 462 12.47 -15.58 -16.68
N LYS A 463 13.13 -15.79 -17.82
CA LYS A 463 13.88 -17.04 -18.11
C LYS A 463 15.02 -17.35 -17.13
N GLN A 464 15.57 -16.41 -16.40
CA GLN A 464 16.75 -16.57 -15.56
C GLN A 464 16.56 -16.13 -14.11
N ALA A 465 15.51 -15.41 -13.83
CA ALA A 465 15.20 -14.88 -12.51
C ALA A 465 13.72 -14.53 -12.41
N VAL A 466 13.23 -14.54 -11.19
CA VAL A 466 11.94 -14.01 -10.82
C VAL A 466 12.18 -12.60 -10.27
N TRP A 467 11.34 -11.66 -10.67
CA TRP A 467 11.49 -10.25 -10.34
C TRP A 467 10.29 -9.74 -9.57
N VAL A 468 10.56 -9.06 -8.47
CA VAL A 468 9.52 -8.47 -7.61
C VAL A 468 9.83 -7.00 -7.43
N SER A 469 8.85 -6.13 -7.60
CA SER A 469 8.95 -4.74 -7.18
C SER A 469 8.32 -4.52 -5.81
N ASP A 470 8.86 -3.58 -5.04
CA ASP A 470 8.31 -3.20 -3.74
C ASP A 470 7.82 -1.75 -3.72
N SER A 471 7.00 -1.41 -2.72
CA SER A 471 6.47 -0.05 -2.52
C SER A 471 7.55 1.00 -2.20
N ARG A 472 8.75 0.55 -1.78
CA ARG A 472 9.91 1.40 -1.47
C ARG A 472 10.69 1.80 -2.73
N GLY A 473 10.29 1.25 -3.89
CA GLY A 473 10.90 1.56 -5.19
C GLY A 473 12.12 0.71 -5.51
N GLN A 474 12.18 -0.50 -4.99
CA GLN A 474 13.22 -1.48 -5.28
C GLN A 474 12.69 -2.56 -6.19
N VAL A 475 13.55 -3.11 -7.03
CA VAL A 475 13.30 -4.32 -7.81
C VAL A 475 14.27 -5.41 -7.35
N TRP A 476 13.69 -6.51 -6.90
CA TRP A 476 14.38 -7.68 -6.33
C TRP A 476 14.50 -8.76 -7.40
N GLY A 477 15.69 -9.24 -7.67
CA GLY A 477 15.95 -10.38 -8.56
C GLY A 477 16.20 -11.63 -7.73
N ILE A 478 15.32 -12.62 -7.85
CA ILE A 478 15.39 -13.91 -7.14
C ILE A 478 15.92 -14.97 -8.09
N ASN A 479 16.89 -15.76 -7.63
CA ASN A 479 17.33 -16.97 -8.33
C ASN A 479 16.28 -18.06 -8.13
N PRO A 480 15.65 -18.59 -9.20
CA PRO A 480 14.60 -19.61 -9.08
C PRO A 480 15.11 -20.95 -8.57
N ASP A 481 16.38 -21.31 -8.86
CA ASP A 481 16.94 -22.63 -8.48
C ASP A 481 17.36 -22.67 -7.01
N THR A 482 17.99 -21.60 -6.51
CA THR A 482 18.48 -21.52 -5.12
C THR A 482 17.52 -20.82 -4.18
N VAL A 483 16.45 -20.19 -4.71
CA VAL A 483 15.46 -19.40 -3.99
C VAL A 483 16.11 -18.33 -3.09
N THR A 484 17.06 -17.60 -3.66
CA THR A 484 17.82 -16.55 -2.97
C THR A 484 17.81 -15.25 -3.75
N VAL A 485 17.84 -14.13 -3.04
CA VAL A 485 17.97 -12.81 -3.67
C VAL A 485 19.36 -12.68 -4.31
N ARG A 486 19.41 -12.46 -5.62
CA ARG A 486 20.65 -12.23 -6.39
C ARG A 486 21.05 -10.76 -6.38
N GLN A 487 20.06 -9.88 -6.48
CA GLN A 487 20.30 -8.44 -6.56
C GLN A 487 19.06 -7.66 -6.13
N THR A 488 19.29 -6.46 -5.67
CA THR A 488 18.25 -5.46 -5.42
C THR A 488 18.66 -4.17 -6.10
N THR A 489 17.77 -3.62 -6.93
CA THR A 489 18.03 -2.42 -7.74
C THR A 489 17.03 -1.34 -7.38
N PRO A 490 17.46 -0.18 -6.86
CA PRO A 490 16.56 0.95 -6.64
C PRO A 490 16.20 1.58 -7.99
N VAL A 491 14.91 1.76 -8.27
CA VAL A 491 14.38 2.27 -9.56
C VAL A 491 13.57 3.56 -9.42
N GLY A 492 13.09 3.87 -8.23
CA GLY A 492 12.26 5.04 -7.97
C GLY A 492 10.98 4.64 -7.26
N ARG A 493 10.28 5.59 -6.70
CA ARG A 493 9.04 5.35 -5.94
C ARG A 493 7.84 5.25 -6.89
N GLY A 494 6.81 4.52 -6.45
CA GLY A 494 5.55 4.39 -7.20
C GLY A 494 5.60 3.32 -8.30
N LEU A 495 6.35 2.24 -8.08
CA LEU A 495 6.34 1.08 -8.96
C LEU A 495 4.94 0.44 -8.96
N VAL A 496 4.40 0.17 -10.15
CA VAL A 496 3.04 -0.39 -10.34
C VAL A 496 3.02 -1.64 -11.21
N GLY A 497 4.10 -1.92 -11.95
CA GLY A 497 4.15 -3.09 -12.81
C GLY A 497 5.55 -3.46 -13.22
N LEU A 498 5.75 -4.74 -13.51
CA LEU A 498 6.98 -5.33 -14.02
C LEU A 498 6.69 -6.16 -15.26
N CYS A 499 7.64 -6.17 -16.18
CA CYS A 499 7.66 -7.10 -17.30
C CYS A 499 9.09 -7.58 -17.53
N ALA A 500 9.30 -8.88 -17.67
CA ALA A 500 10.60 -9.48 -17.95
C ALA A 500 10.62 -10.13 -19.34
N THR A 501 11.65 -9.85 -20.12
CA THR A 501 11.88 -10.47 -21.42
C THR A 501 13.37 -10.65 -21.66
N ASP A 502 13.79 -11.78 -22.23
CA ASP A 502 15.16 -12.10 -22.71
C ASP A 502 16.34 -11.48 -21.91
N GLY A 503 16.23 -11.48 -20.58
CA GLY A 503 17.28 -11.00 -19.68
C GLY A 503 17.23 -9.49 -19.38
N VAL A 504 16.17 -8.83 -19.76
CA VAL A 504 15.86 -7.42 -19.46
C VAL A 504 14.57 -7.34 -18.69
N VAL A 505 14.50 -6.45 -17.70
CA VAL A 505 13.30 -6.17 -16.92
C VAL A 505 12.92 -4.72 -17.12
N PHE A 506 11.65 -4.48 -17.32
CA PHE A 506 11.06 -3.16 -17.37
C PHE A 506 10.21 -2.94 -16.14
N ALA A 507 10.41 -1.82 -15.48
CA ALA A 507 9.66 -1.41 -14.31
C ALA A 507 8.91 -0.12 -14.62
N ALA A 508 7.59 -0.15 -14.51
CA ALA A 508 6.73 1.02 -14.68
C ALA A 508 6.63 1.79 -13.36
N ASN A 509 6.95 3.07 -13.41
CA ASN A 509 6.93 3.98 -12.27
C ASN A 509 5.85 5.05 -12.47
N ASN A 510 4.76 4.93 -11.71
CA ASN A 510 3.61 5.82 -11.82
C ASN A 510 3.87 7.21 -11.19
N ALA A 511 4.78 7.31 -10.22
CA ALA A 511 5.02 8.57 -9.50
C ALA A 511 5.71 9.63 -10.37
N ASP A 512 6.58 9.22 -11.29
CA ASP A 512 7.29 10.11 -12.21
C ASP A 512 6.97 9.84 -13.69
N GLY A 513 5.99 8.96 -13.96
CA GLY A 513 5.51 8.68 -15.33
C GLY A 513 6.60 8.06 -16.22
N THR A 514 7.50 7.25 -15.65
CA THR A 514 8.63 6.68 -16.39
C THR A 514 8.58 5.15 -16.44
N VAL A 515 9.22 4.59 -17.46
CA VAL A 515 9.56 3.16 -17.51
C VAL A 515 11.07 3.03 -17.40
N VAL A 516 11.54 2.21 -16.47
CA VAL A 516 12.97 2.00 -16.23
C VAL A 516 13.36 0.62 -16.75
N GLN A 517 14.39 0.57 -17.59
CA GLN A 517 14.98 -0.67 -18.06
C GLN A 517 16.10 -1.12 -17.11
N ILE A 518 16.06 -2.38 -16.67
CA ILE A 518 17.07 -3.01 -15.82
C ILE A 518 17.72 -4.13 -16.65
N GLY A 519 18.99 -3.96 -17.07
CA GLY A 519 19.72 -4.91 -17.90
C GLY A 519 20.81 -5.68 -17.16
N ARG A 520 21.51 -6.58 -17.88
CA ARG A 520 22.65 -7.37 -17.37
C ARG A 520 23.88 -6.54 -16.95
N ALA A 521 24.00 -5.31 -17.42
CA ALA A 521 25.09 -4.39 -17.08
C ALA A 521 24.44 -3.05 -16.70
N SER A 522 24.45 -2.71 -15.44
CA SER A 522 24.33 -1.42 -14.76
C SER A 522 24.00 -0.12 -15.56
N CYS A 523 23.26 -0.18 -16.66
CA CYS A 523 22.79 1.02 -17.38
C CYS A 523 21.33 1.24 -17.08
N ARG A 524 21.05 2.34 -16.40
CA ARG A 524 19.69 2.87 -16.23
C ARG A 524 19.40 3.76 -17.44
N GLU A 525 18.55 3.30 -18.35
CA GLU A 525 17.91 4.17 -19.32
C GLU A 525 16.49 4.49 -18.85
N ARG A 526 16.17 5.78 -18.75
CA ARG A 526 14.80 6.26 -18.49
C ARG A 526 14.17 6.62 -19.81
N VAL A 527 12.96 6.11 -20.03
CA VAL A 527 12.13 6.41 -21.19
C VAL A 527 10.99 7.35 -20.77
#